data_544267831ae1b0faf5ef66e0122bc0a0
#
_entry.id   544267831ae1b0faf5ef66e0122bc0a0
#
_cell.length_a   1.000
_cell.length_b   1.000
_cell.length_c   1.000
_cell.angle_alpha   90.00
_cell.angle_beta   90.00
_cell.angle_gamma   90.00
#
_symmetry.space_group_name_H-M   'P 1'
#
loop_
_entity.id
_entity.type
_entity.pdbx_description
1 polymer ?
#
loop_
_entity_poly.entity_id
_entity_poly.type
_entity_poly.pdbx_seq_one_letter_code
_entity_poly.pdbx_strand_id
1 'polypeptide(L)'
;MKKIYIEIRYFFRQLFTGFKNLWKWFPIIWNDRDWDDAFIFNVLKFKLQNTADELERAAFFVGHEHEVSRIRMCIKLINLIQEEYYSLEFFDYERSTFEFIPTGAVDEEGNSDYYEIKSNVIEDKLDDYFVKYPLVYKRVIQRLGHDSSRIHIAIHIGRDNHERAKRLLFNTLNKHIENWWN
;
A
#
# COMPACT_ATOMS: atom_id res chain seq x y z
N MET A 1 3.34 -53.68 -10.98
CA MET A 1 2.83 -52.83 -12.10
C MET A 1 1.85 -51.77 -11.66
N LYS A 2 0.77 -52.03 -10.87
CA LYS A 2 -0.21 -51.03 -10.45
C LYS A 2 0.41 -49.85 -9.67
N LYS A 3 1.40 -50.06 -8.80
CA LYS A 3 2.05 -49.01 -7.99
C LYS A 3 2.82 -48.02 -8.88
N ILE A 4 3.59 -48.53 -9.84
CA ILE A 4 4.37 -47.69 -10.78
C ILE A 4 3.43 -46.84 -11.65
N TYR A 5 2.32 -47.39 -12.10
CA TYR A 5 1.32 -46.64 -12.88
C TYR A 5 0.71 -45.49 -12.09
N ILE A 6 0.41 -45.68 -10.80
CA ILE A 6 -0.13 -44.63 -9.90
C ILE A 6 0.91 -43.53 -9.69
N GLU A 7 2.18 -43.89 -9.48
CA GLU A 7 3.27 -42.90 -9.29
C GLU A 7 3.50 -42.06 -10.54
N ILE A 8 3.48 -42.67 -11.73
CA ILE A 8 3.62 -41.98 -13.01
C ILE A 8 2.45 -41.01 -13.23
N ARG A 9 1.21 -41.46 -12.98
CA ARG A 9 0.02 -40.60 -13.11
C ARG A 9 0.04 -39.42 -12.14
N TYR A 10 0.51 -39.68 -10.92
CA TYR A 10 0.67 -38.63 -9.91
C TYR A 10 1.74 -37.61 -10.32
N PHE A 11 2.88 -38.06 -10.85
CA PHE A 11 3.93 -37.19 -11.38
C PHE A 11 3.43 -36.28 -12.49
N PHE A 12 2.75 -36.81 -13.50
CA PHE A 12 2.21 -36.00 -14.60
C PHE A 12 1.14 -35.00 -14.12
N ARG A 13 0.31 -35.40 -13.15
CA ARG A 13 -0.67 -34.49 -12.54
C ARG A 13 0.03 -33.35 -11.81
N GLN A 14 1.06 -33.62 -11.03
CA GLN A 14 1.84 -32.59 -10.35
C GLN A 14 2.55 -31.66 -11.33
N LEU A 15 3.15 -32.20 -12.37
CA LEU A 15 3.81 -31.44 -13.43
C LEU A 15 2.83 -30.49 -14.11
N PHE A 16 1.66 -30.97 -14.48
CA PHE A 16 0.60 -30.15 -15.08
C PHE A 16 0.14 -29.03 -14.13
N THR A 17 -0.06 -29.34 -12.84
CA THR A 17 -0.41 -28.35 -11.83
C THR A 17 0.70 -27.31 -11.65
N GLY A 18 1.96 -27.76 -11.68
CA GLY A 18 3.12 -26.87 -11.64
C GLY A 18 3.16 -25.87 -12.80
N PHE A 19 2.98 -26.35 -14.03
CA PHE A 19 2.91 -25.50 -15.23
C PHE A 19 1.75 -24.49 -15.16
N LYS A 20 0.57 -24.95 -14.71
CA LYS A 20 -0.58 -24.06 -14.52
C LYS A 20 -0.28 -22.97 -13.50
N ASN A 21 0.39 -23.30 -12.40
CA ASN A 21 0.79 -22.34 -11.39
C ASN A 21 1.84 -21.37 -11.91
N LEU A 22 2.86 -21.84 -12.62
CA LEU A 22 3.86 -20.98 -13.26
C LEU A 22 3.19 -19.96 -14.19
N TRP A 23 2.29 -20.42 -15.06
CA TRP A 23 1.56 -19.53 -15.96
C TRP A 23 0.72 -18.49 -15.21
N LYS A 24 0.07 -18.91 -14.14
CA LYS A 24 -0.75 -18.02 -13.28
C LYS A 24 0.08 -16.93 -12.60
N TRP A 25 1.28 -17.30 -12.12
CA TRP A 25 2.17 -16.38 -11.40
C TRP A 25 3.08 -15.56 -12.32
N PHE A 26 3.28 -15.98 -13.55
CA PHE A 26 4.19 -15.36 -14.49
C PHE A 26 4.00 -13.84 -14.64
N PRO A 27 2.78 -13.28 -14.79
CA PRO A 27 2.61 -11.84 -14.91
C PRO A 27 3.06 -11.05 -13.67
N ILE A 28 3.03 -11.69 -12.50
CA ILE A 28 3.39 -11.06 -11.23
C ILE A 28 4.91 -11.02 -11.07
N ILE A 29 5.60 -12.11 -11.45
CA ILE A 29 7.04 -12.26 -11.24
C ILE A 29 7.89 -11.71 -12.40
N TRP A 30 7.30 -11.48 -13.57
CA TRP A 30 8.03 -11.08 -14.77
C TRP A 30 8.76 -9.75 -14.63
N ASN A 31 8.17 -8.79 -13.90
CA ASN A 31 8.71 -7.46 -13.67
C ASN A 31 9.30 -7.28 -12.27
N ASP A 32 9.57 -8.38 -11.58
CA ASP A 32 10.18 -8.32 -10.26
C ASP A 32 11.55 -7.64 -10.30
N ARG A 33 11.80 -6.84 -9.27
CA ARG A 33 13.09 -6.18 -9.04
C ARG A 33 13.42 -6.32 -7.56
N ASP A 34 14.56 -6.89 -7.24
CA ASP A 34 14.97 -7.26 -5.89
C ASP A 34 14.97 -6.11 -4.87
N TRP A 35 15.00 -4.86 -5.36
CA TRP A 35 14.99 -3.66 -4.49
C TRP A 35 13.61 -2.99 -4.34
N ASP A 36 12.55 -3.54 -4.98
CA ASP A 36 11.22 -2.95 -5.03
C ASP A 36 10.30 -3.64 -4.00
N ASP A 37 10.01 -2.94 -2.90
CA ASP A 37 9.06 -3.41 -1.87
C ASP A 37 7.62 -3.52 -2.39
N ALA A 38 7.26 -2.80 -3.46
CA ALA A 38 5.97 -2.90 -4.13
C ALA A 38 5.71 -4.32 -4.64
N PHE A 39 6.76 -5.07 -5.01
CA PHE A 39 6.63 -6.46 -5.42
C PHE A 39 6.05 -7.35 -4.32
N ILE A 40 6.49 -7.17 -3.08
CA ILE A 40 5.96 -7.93 -1.92
C ILE A 40 4.45 -7.72 -1.80
N PHE A 41 4.00 -6.47 -1.90
CA PHE A 41 2.57 -6.15 -1.87
C PHE A 41 1.82 -6.72 -3.07
N ASN A 42 2.40 -6.72 -4.27
CA ASN A 42 1.79 -7.30 -5.47
C ASN A 42 1.59 -8.81 -5.34
N VAL A 43 2.60 -9.53 -4.87
CA VAL A 43 2.52 -10.99 -4.59
C VAL A 43 1.45 -11.28 -3.54
N LEU A 44 1.46 -10.52 -2.45
CA LEU A 44 0.49 -10.68 -1.37
C LEU A 44 -0.93 -10.40 -1.87
N LYS A 45 -1.16 -9.28 -2.54
CA LYS A 45 -2.45 -8.90 -3.13
C LYS A 45 -2.99 -9.97 -4.07
N PHE A 46 -2.16 -10.45 -4.99
CA PHE A 46 -2.53 -11.49 -5.93
C PHE A 46 -2.92 -12.79 -5.22
N LYS A 47 -2.14 -13.21 -4.20
CA LYS A 47 -2.49 -14.39 -3.42
C LYS A 47 -3.80 -14.21 -2.67
N LEU A 48 -4.01 -13.06 -2.04
CA LEU A 48 -5.25 -12.73 -1.32
C LEU A 48 -6.46 -12.73 -2.24
N GLN A 49 -6.36 -12.13 -3.44
CA GLN A 49 -7.43 -12.17 -4.44
C GLN A 49 -7.83 -13.59 -4.80
N ASN A 50 -6.85 -14.43 -5.16
CA ASN A 50 -7.12 -15.82 -5.49
C ASN A 50 -7.75 -16.60 -4.32
N THR A 51 -7.35 -16.28 -3.08
CA THR A 51 -7.93 -16.92 -1.90
C THR A 51 -9.38 -16.48 -1.68
N ALA A 52 -9.67 -15.17 -1.79
CA ALA A 52 -11.04 -14.66 -1.67
C ALA A 52 -11.96 -15.27 -2.71
N ASP A 53 -11.53 -15.28 -3.99
CA ASP A 53 -12.31 -15.82 -5.10
C ASP A 53 -12.59 -17.33 -4.93
N GLU A 54 -11.61 -18.08 -4.41
CA GLU A 54 -11.79 -19.51 -4.14
C GLU A 54 -12.75 -19.77 -2.98
N LEU A 55 -12.66 -18.99 -1.90
CA LEU A 55 -13.58 -19.07 -0.76
C LEU A 55 -15.01 -18.71 -1.16
N GLU A 56 -15.20 -17.64 -1.95
CA GLU A 56 -16.51 -17.25 -2.50
C GLU A 56 -17.09 -18.35 -3.39
N ARG A 57 -16.27 -18.93 -4.28
CA ARG A 57 -16.71 -19.94 -5.23
C ARG A 57 -17.10 -21.27 -4.57
N ALA A 58 -16.34 -21.67 -3.58
CA ALA A 58 -16.42 -23.02 -3.03
C ALA A 58 -17.31 -23.11 -1.77
N ALA A 59 -17.52 -21.97 -1.07
CA ALA A 59 -18.36 -21.88 0.14
C ALA A 59 -18.10 -23.04 1.14
N PHE A 60 -16.84 -23.33 1.41
CA PHE A 60 -16.39 -24.53 2.12
C PHE A 60 -16.90 -24.66 3.56
N PHE A 61 -17.23 -23.56 4.23
CA PHE A 61 -17.64 -23.56 5.64
C PHE A 61 -18.62 -22.42 5.95
N VAL A 62 -19.37 -22.58 7.04
CA VAL A 62 -20.28 -21.55 7.55
C VAL A 62 -19.48 -20.35 8.04
N GLY A 63 -19.78 -19.16 7.54
CA GLY A 63 -19.07 -17.93 7.92
C GLY A 63 -17.90 -17.56 7.01
N HIS A 64 -17.68 -18.29 5.91
CA HIS A 64 -16.67 -17.94 4.90
C HIS A 64 -16.80 -16.50 4.40
N GLU A 65 -18.01 -15.94 4.36
CA GLU A 65 -18.29 -14.55 3.94
C GLU A 65 -17.56 -13.52 4.80
N HIS A 66 -17.45 -13.77 6.12
CA HIS A 66 -16.69 -12.91 7.03
C HIS A 66 -15.19 -12.94 6.72
N GLU A 67 -14.65 -14.11 6.41
CA GLU A 67 -13.23 -14.25 6.05
C GLU A 67 -12.96 -13.62 4.69
N VAL A 68 -13.83 -13.81 3.70
CA VAL A 68 -13.75 -13.11 2.41
C VAL A 68 -13.76 -11.59 2.59
N SER A 69 -14.66 -11.07 3.43
CA SER A 69 -14.71 -9.63 3.73
C SER A 69 -13.39 -9.12 4.33
N ARG A 70 -12.78 -9.87 5.25
CA ARG A 70 -11.46 -9.54 5.82
C ARG A 70 -10.35 -9.55 4.78
N ILE A 71 -10.34 -10.55 3.90
CA ILE A 71 -9.38 -10.63 2.80
C ILE A 71 -9.55 -9.44 1.85
N ARG A 72 -10.79 -9.11 1.46
CA ARG A 72 -11.08 -7.96 0.60
C ARG A 72 -10.66 -6.64 1.27
N MET A 73 -10.83 -6.51 2.58
CA MET A 73 -10.31 -5.37 3.35
C MET A 73 -8.78 -5.29 3.28
N CYS A 74 -8.07 -6.41 3.44
CA CYS A 74 -6.61 -6.44 3.30
C CYS A 74 -6.18 -6.00 1.90
N ILE A 75 -6.84 -6.46 0.84
CA ILE A 75 -6.57 -6.05 -0.54
C ILE A 75 -6.76 -4.53 -0.71
N LYS A 76 -7.85 -3.98 -0.15
CA LYS A 76 -8.10 -2.53 -0.17
C LYS A 76 -6.99 -1.75 0.55
N LEU A 77 -6.55 -2.23 1.72
CA LEU A 77 -5.44 -1.60 2.45
C LEU A 77 -4.14 -1.63 1.65
N ILE A 78 -3.83 -2.74 0.97
CA ILE A 78 -2.65 -2.84 0.11
C ILE A 78 -2.72 -1.79 -1.00
N ASN A 79 -3.86 -1.63 -1.69
CA ASN A 79 -4.01 -0.62 -2.72
C ASN A 79 -3.76 0.80 -2.17
N LEU A 80 -4.39 1.16 -1.04
CA LEU A 80 -4.22 2.48 -0.42
C LEU A 80 -2.78 2.73 0.05
N ILE A 81 -2.04 1.68 0.45
CA ILE A 81 -0.63 1.78 0.83
C ILE A 81 0.23 2.00 -0.41
N GLN A 82 0.02 1.23 -1.48
CA GLN A 82 0.78 1.33 -2.73
C GLN A 82 0.54 2.66 -3.47
N GLU A 83 -0.67 3.20 -3.38
CA GLU A 83 -1.05 4.50 -3.94
C GLU A 83 -0.60 5.68 -3.07
N GLU A 84 0.04 5.41 -1.92
CA GLU A 84 0.41 6.41 -0.91
C GLU A 84 -0.77 7.33 -0.50
N TYR A 85 -2.00 6.80 -0.62
CA TYR A 85 -3.23 7.56 -0.46
C TYR A 85 -3.22 8.45 0.79
N TYR A 86 -2.89 7.88 1.94
CA TYR A 86 -2.88 8.64 3.20
C TYR A 86 -1.75 9.67 3.29
N SER A 87 -0.60 9.38 2.67
CA SER A 87 0.56 10.27 2.67
C SER A 87 0.34 11.49 1.80
N LEU A 88 -0.46 11.36 0.76
CA LEU A 88 -0.69 12.38 -0.26
C LEU A 88 -2.06 13.08 -0.13
N GLU A 89 -2.98 12.53 0.68
CA GLU A 89 -4.36 12.99 0.81
C GLU A 89 -4.47 14.48 1.17
N PHE A 90 -3.53 15.03 1.94
CA PHE A 90 -3.56 16.44 2.33
C PHE A 90 -3.43 17.39 1.13
N PHE A 91 -2.88 16.97 0.00
CA PHE A 91 -2.85 17.75 -1.24
C PHE A 91 -4.23 18.02 -1.83
N ASP A 92 -5.25 17.24 -1.47
CA ASP A 92 -6.64 17.50 -1.86
C ASP A 92 -7.22 18.70 -1.08
N TYR A 93 -6.57 19.10 0.01
CA TYR A 93 -7.00 20.16 0.92
C TYR A 93 -6.13 21.43 0.85
N GLU A 94 -4.99 21.36 0.18
CA GLU A 94 -4.14 22.52 -0.06
C GLU A 94 -3.71 22.59 -1.51
N ARG A 95 -3.91 23.76 -2.13
CA ARG A 95 -3.40 24.08 -3.46
C ARG A 95 -2.34 25.14 -3.37
N SER A 96 -1.15 24.83 -3.86
CA SER A 96 -0.03 25.75 -3.94
C SER A 96 0.53 25.80 -5.35
N THR A 97 1.02 26.96 -5.77
CA THR A 97 1.87 27.12 -6.94
C THR A 97 3.30 27.33 -6.49
N PHE A 98 4.22 26.86 -7.31
CA PHE A 98 5.65 27.02 -7.06
C PHE A 98 6.27 27.86 -8.17
N GLU A 99 7.04 28.87 -7.78
CA GLU A 99 7.85 29.67 -8.70
C GLU A 99 9.32 29.37 -8.40
N PHE A 100 10.08 29.06 -9.43
CA PHE A 100 11.52 28.88 -9.36
C PHE A 100 12.19 30.21 -9.72
N ILE A 101 12.77 30.86 -8.72
CA ILE A 101 13.42 32.17 -8.88
C ILE A 101 14.91 31.94 -8.95
N PRO A 102 15.60 32.28 -10.06
CA PRO A 102 17.06 32.18 -10.14
C PRO A 102 17.71 33.02 -9.05
N THR A 103 18.58 32.41 -8.25
CA THR A 103 19.27 33.12 -7.14
C THR A 103 20.44 33.97 -7.62
N GLY A 104 20.93 33.71 -8.86
CA GLY A 104 22.17 34.30 -9.36
C GLY A 104 23.43 33.80 -8.65
N ALA A 105 23.31 32.85 -7.74
CA ALA A 105 24.44 32.20 -7.11
C ALA A 105 25.19 31.35 -8.14
N VAL A 106 26.51 31.34 -8.06
CA VAL A 106 27.40 30.60 -8.94
C VAL A 106 28.22 29.65 -8.06
N ASP A 107 28.33 28.40 -8.46
CA ASP A 107 29.19 27.43 -7.76
C ASP A 107 30.66 27.65 -8.07
N GLU A 108 31.52 26.85 -7.45
CA GLU A 108 33.02 26.91 -7.65
C GLU A 108 33.41 26.58 -9.10
N GLU A 109 32.50 25.94 -9.89
CA GLU A 109 32.71 25.54 -11.27
C GLU A 109 32.12 26.56 -12.26
N GLY A 110 31.45 27.62 -11.77
CA GLY A 110 30.85 28.68 -12.58
C GLY A 110 29.41 28.39 -13.10
N ASN A 111 28.76 27.35 -12.58
CA ASN A 111 27.36 27.06 -12.92
C ASN A 111 26.41 27.96 -12.12
N SER A 112 25.38 28.50 -12.76
CA SER A 112 24.41 29.45 -12.16
C SER A 112 23.00 28.85 -12.03
N ASP A 113 22.85 27.54 -12.02
CA ASP A 113 21.58 26.83 -12.03
C ASP A 113 20.96 26.66 -10.63
N TYR A 114 21.15 27.65 -9.75
CA TYR A 114 20.54 27.66 -8.42
C TYR A 114 19.25 28.44 -8.41
N TYR A 115 18.19 27.80 -7.90
CA TYR A 115 16.86 28.40 -7.82
C TYR A 115 16.35 28.41 -6.38
N GLU A 116 15.74 29.51 -5.96
CA GLU A 116 14.90 29.57 -4.78
C GLU A 116 13.49 29.15 -5.15
N ILE A 117 12.87 28.27 -4.35
CA ILE A 117 11.50 27.82 -4.54
C ILE A 117 10.59 28.70 -3.69
N LYS A 118 9.78 29.53 -4.35
CA LYS A 118 8.75 30.30 -3.68
C LYS A 118 7.41 29.59 -3.84
N SER A 119 6.80 29.22 -2.70
CA SER A 119 5.47 28.64 -2.66
C SER A 119 4.43 29.72 -2.39
N ASN A 120 3.39 29.76 -3.23
CA ASN A 120 2.22 30.63 -3.04
C ASN A 120 0.99 29.74 -2.84
N VAL A 121 0.39 29.77 -1.65
CA VAL A 121 -0.84 29.04 -1.33
C VAL A 121 -2.02 29.74 -2.01
N ILE A 122 -2.74 29.00 -2.87
CA ILE A 122 -3.94 29.49 -3.57
C ILE A 122 -5.20 29.16 -2.77
N GLU A 123 -5.25 27.94 -2.21
CA GLU A 123 -6.39 27.43 -1.46
C GLU A 123 -5.90 26.63 -0.26
N ASP A 124 -6.38 26.96 0.94
CA ASP A 124 -6.07 26.27 2.19
C ASP A 124 -7.36 25.83 2.87
N LYS A 125 -7.66 24.52 2.78
CA LYS A 125 -8.76 23.82 3.46
C LYS A 125 -8.24 22.81 4.49
N LEU A 126 -7.02 22.97 4.97
CA LEU A 126 -6.41 22.03 5.92
C LEU A 126 -7.21 21.88 7.22
N ASP A 127 -8.06 22.85 7.58
CA ASP A 127 -8.96 22.71 8.73
C ASP A 127 -9.95 21.55 8.54
N ASP A 128 -10.48 21.35 7.33
CA ASP A 128 -11.36 20.21 7.01
C ASP A 128 -10.61 18.89 7.13
N TYR A 129 -9.34 18.86 6.70
CA TYR A 129 -8.46 17.71 6.88
C TYR A 129 -8.20 17.39 8.35
N PHE A 130 -7.96 18.39 9.18
CA PHE A 130 -7.73 18.22 10.62
C PHE A 130 -9.00 17.74 11.33
N VAL A 131 -10.17 18.25 10.93
CA VAL A 131 -11.48 17.79 11.43
C VAL A 131 -11.76 16.35 11.03
N LYS A 132 -11.31 15.89 9.87
CA LYS A 132 -11.42 14.50 9.42
C LYS A 132 -10.61 13.55 10.31
N TYR A 133 -9.46 13.97 10.84
CA TYR A 133 -8.56 13.16 11.65
C TYR A 133 -8.29 13.72 13.06
N PRO A 134 -9.29 14.01 13.88
CA PRO A 134 -9.14 14.79 15.11
C PRO A 134 -8.22 14.13 16.14
N LEU A 135 -8.25 12.82 16.27
CA LEU A 135 -7.40 12.09 17.22
C LEU A 135 -5.92 12.04 16.79
N VAL A 136 -5.68 11.95 15.48
CA VAL A 136 -4.31 11.96 14.94
C VAL A 136 -3.76 13.37 15.02
N TYR A 137 -4.55 14.38 14.62
CA TYR A 137 -4.22 15.79 14.73
C TYR A 137 -3.80 16.17 16.16
N LYS A 138 -4.61 15.83 17.17
CA LYS A 138 -4.28 16.08 18.57
C LYS A 138 -2.94 15.47 18.98
N ARG A 139 -2.66 14.25 18.55
CA ARG A 139 -1.40 13.55 18.85
C ARG A 139 -0.22 14.22 18.15
N VAL A 140 -0.38 14.61 16.90
CA VAL A 140 0.65 15.29 16.11
C VAL A 140 1.00 16.64 16.74
N ILE A 141 0.00 17.45 17.12
CA ILE A 141 0.22 18.74 17.82
C ILE A 141 0.95 18.54 19.15
N GLN A 142 0.60 17.51 19.94
CA GLN A 142 1.32 17.22 21.19
C GLN A 142 2.80 16.88 20.95
N ARG A 143 3.12 16.27 19.80
CA ARG A 143 4.50 15.88 19.44
C ARG A 143 5.32 17.01 18.84
N LEU A 144 4.72 17.83 17.97
CA LEU A 144 5.41 18.87 17.22
C LEU A 144 5.37 20.25 17.89
N GLY A 145 4.37 20.53 18.74
CA GLY A 145 4.08 21.85 19.27
C GLY A 145 3.11 22.64 18.39
N HIS A 146 2.51 23.67 18.97
CA HIS A 146 1.52 24.53 18.30
C HIS A 146 2.13 25.48 17.27
N ASP A 147 3.42 25.74 17.33
CA ASP A 147 4.12 26.68 16.44
C ASP A 147 4.53 26.06 15.09
N SER A 148 4.24 24.76 14.90
CA SER A 148 4.53 24.07 13.64
C SER A 148 3.63 24.56 12.50
N SER A 149 4.17 24.68 11.29
CA SER A 149 3.37 25.08 10.12
C SER A 149 2.24 24.08 9.85
N ARG A 150 1.11 24.58 9.36
CA ARG A 150 -0.09 23.77 9.08
C ARG A 150 0.19 22.61 8.13
N ILE A 151 0.97 22.88 7.07
CA ILE A 151 1.37 21.86 6.11
C ILE A 151 2.26 20.77 6.76
N HIS A 152 3.17 21.15 7.64
CA HIS A 152 4.00 20.20 8.37
C HIS A 152 3.17 19.28 9.26
N ILE A 153 2.15 19.83 9.92
CA ILE A 153 1.18 19.06 10.70
C ILE A 153 0.42 18.07 9.79
N ALA A 154 -0.06 18.53 8.62
CA ALA A 154 -0.79 17.70 7.67
C ALA A 154 0.06 16.53 7.14
N ILE A 155 1.31 16.78 6.80
CA ILE A 155 2.29 15.73 6.39
C ILE A 155 2.43 14.67 7.49
N HIS A 156 2.55 15.08 8.74
CA HIS A 156 2.67 14.13 9.86
C HIS A 156 1.39 13.34 10.11
N ILE A 157 0.22 13.94 9.91
CA ILE A 157 -1.07 13.22 9.97
C ILE A 157 -1.13 12.16 8.87
N GLY A 158 -0.78 12.51 7.64
CA GLY A 158 -0.72 11.59 6.51
C GLY A 158 0.20 10.40 6.79
N ARG A 159 1.41 10.68 7.27
CA ARG A 159 2.39 9.65 7.64
C ARG A 159 1.88 8.73 8.75
N ASP A 160 1.31 9.28 9.82
CA ASP A 160 0.77 8.49 10.93
C ASP A 160 -0.40 7.60 10.47
N ASN A 161 -1.26 8.08 9.55
CA ASN A 161 -2.36 7.32 8.96
C ASN A 161 -1.84 6.20 8.04
N HIS A 162 -0.83 6.48 7.23
CA HIS A 162 -0.18 5.48 6.37
C HIS A 162 0.42 4.33 7.21
N GLU A 163 1.16 4.66 8.26
CA GLU A 163 1.72 3.67 9.18
C GLU A 163 0.63 2.89 9.95
N ARG A 164 -0.50 3.53 10.23
CA ARG A 164 -1.65 2.85 10.83
C ARG A 164 -2.30 1.86 9.86
N ALA A 165 -2.40 2.21 8.57
CA ALA A 165 -2.92 1.31 7.53
C ALA A 165 -2.04 0.06 7.40
N LYS A 166 -0.71 0.22 7.35
CA LYS A 166 0.25 -0.91 7.36
C LYS A 166 0.06 -1.80 8.59
N ARG A 167 0.00 -1.21 9.77
CA ARG A 167 -0.21 -1.98 11.01
C ARG A 167 -1.54 -2.73 11.00
N LEU A 168 -2.62 -2.13 10.50
CA LEU A 168 -3.92 -2.78 10.40
C LEU A 168 -3.87 -3.97 9.44
N LEU A 169 -3.24 -3.81 8.28
CA LEU A 169 -3.03 -4.89 7.31
C LEU A 169 -2.32 -6.08 7.96
N PHE A 170 -1.12 -5.85 8.50
CA PHE A 170 -0.31 -6.95 9.06
C PHE A 170 -0.92 -7.57 10.32
N ASN A 171 -1.60 -6.79 11.17
CA ASN A 171 -2.33 -7.33 12.31
C ASN A 171 -3.50 -8.21 11.90
N THR A 172 -4.22 -7.84 10.83
CA THR A 172 -5.31 -8.67 10.30
C THR A 172 -4.78 -9.96 9.71
N LEU A 173 -3.71 -9.90 8.93
CA LEU A 173 -3.03 -11.09 8.41
C LEU A 173 -2.57 -12.00 9.55
N ASN A 174 -1.87 -11.45 10.54
CA ASN A 174 -1.36 -12.22 11.67
C ASN A 174 -2.45 -12.97 12.46
N LYS A 175 -3.65 -12.38 12.58
CA LYS A 175 -4.75 -12.98 13.35
C LYS A 175 -5.57 -14.00 12.56
N HIS A 176 -5.67 -13.87 11.25
CA HIS A 176 -6.69 -14.54 10.46
C HIS A 176 -6.17 -15.40 9.33
N ILE A 177 -4.91 -15.26 8.93
CA ILE A 177 -4.37 -15.94 7.75
C ILE A 177 -4.50 -17.47 7.84
N GLU A 178 -4.35 -18.05 9.03
CA GLU A 178 -4.46 -19.49 9.22
C GLU A 178 -5.91 -19.99 9.12
N ASN A 179 -6.89 -19.13 9.42
CA ASN A 179 -8.31 -19.47 9.38
C ASN A 179 -8.87 -19.56 7.95
N TRP A 180 -8.15 -19.04 6.97
CA TRP A 180 -8.61 -18.99 5.58
C TRP A 180 -8.50 -20.34 4.83
N TRP A 181 -7.91 -21.33 5.46
CA TRP A 181 -7.63 -22.64 4.86
C TRP A 181 -8.31 -23.80 5.59
N ASN A 182 -8.93 -23.57 6.74
CA ASN A 182 -9.50 -24.60 7.62
C ASN A 182 -11.02 -24.64 7.52
#